data_b3431512ae67d6293e9bb7ac2c3f84f1
#
_entry.id   b3431512ae67d6293e9bb7ac2c3f84f1
#
_cell.length_a   1.000
_cell.length_b   1.000
_cell.length_c   1.000
_cell.angle_alpha   90.00
_cell.angle_beta   90.00
_cell.angle_gamma   90.00
#
_symmetry.space_group_name_H-M   'P 1'
#
loop_
_entity.id
_entity.type
_entity.pdbx_description
1 polymer ?
#
loop_
_entity_poly.entity_id
_entity_poly.type
_entity_poly.pdbx_seq_one_letter_code
_entity_poly.pdbx_strand_id
1 'polypeptide(L)'
;LNMEYVTSMHPDLIIAQQCVFIRNRLNNTDYWNERGVKTLVPLNTNTPSKHIIKETVDKEMQFVRDLGAALRVDAKAEAVVNSTYKTIADINKANASYTKPKVMIVEFISSMISYDNTKLVGDMVSRIGGKVAETPPVIGFENVVKENPDVLFAVCSHADYGECITKLTKNPALQNLPCIKNKRTYSIPLRFTYGTGCRTEDGLRFLAERMYPGIEIK
;
A
#
# COMPACT_ATOMS: atom_id res chain seq x y z
N LEU A 1 3.68 -10.48 20.02
CA LEU A 1 3.74 -9.29 20.88
C LEU A 1 3.33 -9.72 22.28
N ASN A 2 4.21 -9.45 23.27
CA ASN A 2 3.98 -9.79 24.67
C ASN A 2 3.54 -8.52 25.42
N MET A 3 2.33 -8.53 25.98
CA MET A 3 1.75 -7.42 26.71
C MET A 3 2.55 -7.07 27.97
N GLU A 4 3.05 -8.07 28.71
CA GLU A 4 3.87 -7.86 29.90
C GLU A 4 5.16 -7.11 29.57
N TYR A 5 5.82 -7.49 28.48
CA TYR A 5 7.02 -6.81 28.00
C TYR A 5 6.74 -5.35 27.65
N VAL A 6 5.64 -5.07 26.89
CA VAL A 6 5.28 -3.68 26.57
C VAL A 6 4.93 -2.88 27.82
N THR A 7 4.23 -3.46 28.78
CA THR A 7 3.91 -2.83 30.07
C THR A 7 5.18 -2.50 30.86
N SER A 8 6.17 -3.41 30.88
CA SER A 8 7.44 -3.19 31.58
C SER A 8 8.29 -2.05 31.02
N MET A 9 8.04 -1.65 29.78
CA MET A 9 8.71 -0.49 29.16
C MET A 9 8.14 0.86 29.60
N HIS A 10 7.01 0.89 30.34
CA HIS A 10 6.32 2.10 30.78
C HIS A 10 6.12 3.13 29.66
N PRO A 11 5.51 2.77 28.51
CA PRO A 11 5.37 3.69 27.40
C PRO A 11 4.36 4.80 27.71
N ASP A 12 4.62 6.02 27.22
CA ASP A 12 3.66 7.12 27.23
C ASP A 12 2.71 7.04 26.02
N LEU A 13 3.19 6.44 24.91
CA LEU A 13 2.46 6.31 23.65
C LEU A 13 2.75 4.97 22.99
N ILE A 14 1.69 4.29 22.52
CA ILE A 14 1.79 3.07 21.69
C ILE A 14 1.26 3.39 20.29
N ILE A 15 2.09 3.21 19.28
CA ILE A 15 1.73 3.36 17.88
C ILE A 15 1.69 1.98 17.24
N ALA A 16 0.51 1.54 16.81
CA ALA A 16 0.37 0.22 16.18
C ALA A 16 -0.88 0.13 15.30
N GLN A 17 -0.89 -0.86 14.43
CA GLN A 17 -2.07 -1.18 13.61
C GLN A 17 -3.21 -1.72 14.48
N GLN A 18 -4.46 -1.54 14.05
CA GLN A 18 -5.65 -2.00 14.78
C GLN A 18 -5.59 -3.49 15.16
N CYS A 19 -5.05 -4.33 14.31
CA CYS A 19 -4.92 -5.77 14.56
C CYS A 19 -4.02 -6.15 15.74
N VAL A 20 -3.26 -5.19 16.27
CA VAL A 20 -2.42 -5.35 17.47
C VAL A 20 -3.23 -5.07 18.74
N PHE A 21 -4.20 -4.13 18.67
CA PHE A 21 -5.06 -3.76 19.80
C PHE A 21 -6.26 -4.69 19.95
N ILE A 22 -5.99 -5.98 20.13
CA ILE A 22 -6.97 -7.03 20.39
C ILE A 22 -6.63 -7.78 21.67
N ARG A 23 -7.65 -8.42 22.30
CA ARG A 23 -7.56 -9.02 23.64
C ARG A 23 -6.39 -9.98 23.85
N ASN A 24 -6.05 -10.76 22.84
CA ASN A 24 -4.98 -11.77 22.91
C ASN A 24 -3.59 -11.25 22.45
N ARG A 25 -3.44 -9.93 22.24
CA ARG A 25 -2.16 -9.27 21.93
C ARG A 25 -1.88 -8.16 22.93
N LEU A 26 -2.15 -6.89 22.54
CA LEU A 26 -1.96 -5.72 23.43
C LEU A 26 -3.25 -5.24 24.08
N ASN A 27 -4.35 -6.04 24.09
CA ASN A 27 -5.66 -5.59 24.51
C ASN A 27 -6.18 -4.42 23.63
N ASN A 28 -7.37 -3.88 23.92
CA ASN A 28 -7.93 -2.76 23.17
C ASN A 28 -7.28 -1.42 23.56
N THR A 29 -7.54 -0.39 22.79
CA THR A 29 -7.02 0.98 23.03
C THR A 29 -7.51 1.55 24.36
N ASP A 30 -8.75 1.25 24.77
CA ASP A 30 -9.33 1.75 26.02
C ASP A 30 -8.56 1.24 27.23
N TYR A 31 -8.15 -0.04 27.22
CA TYR A 31 -7.31 -0.62 28.27
C TYR A 31 -6.05 0.20 28.57
N TRP A 32 -5.38 0.70 27.54
CA TRP A 32 -4.17 1.51 27.65
C TRP A 32 -4.48 2.96 28.04
N ASN A 33 -5.48 3.55 27.40
CA ASN A 33 -5.87 4.94 27.68
C ASN A 33 -6.36 5.15 29.11
N GLU A 34 -7.10 4.18 29.69
CA GLU A 34 -7.52 4.17 31.11
C GLU A 34 -6.33 4.12 32.07
N ARG A 35 -5.19 3.61 31.61
CA ARG A 35 -3.93 3.53 32.38
C ARG A 35 -2.97 4.68 32.10
N GLY A 36 -3.44 5.72 31.40
CA GLY A 36 -2.65 6.90 31.06
C GLY A 36 -1.73 6.75 29.85
N VAL A 37 -1.68 5.57 29.23
CA VAL A 37 -0.88 5.32 28.03
C VAL A 37 -1.70 5.71 26.80
N LYS A 38 -1.23 6.66 26.02
CA LYS A 38 -1.90 7.08 24.77
C LYS A 38 -1.73 6.03 23.68
N THR A 39 -2.69 5.95 22.78
CA THR A 39 -2.63 5.05 21.63
C THR A 39 -2.86 5.80 20.33
N LEU A 40 -2.07 5.51 19.30
CA LEU A 40 -2.23 6.05 17.95
C LEU A 40 -2.36 4.90 16.95
N VAL A 41 -3.50 4.85 16.26
CA VAL A 41 -3.82 3.80 15.28
C VAL A 41 -3.95 4.45 13.90
N PRO A 42 -3.17 4.01 12.89
CA PRO A 42 -3.30 4.53 11.54
C PRO A 42 -4.70 4.33 10.97
N LEU A 43 -5.26 5.37 10.34
CA LEU A 43 -6.63 5.35 9.80
C LEU A 43 -6.84 4.26 8.75
N ASN A 44 -5.82 3.95 7.94
CA ASN A 44 -5.86 2.87 6.95
C ASN A 44 -5.89 1.46 7.57
N THR A 45 -5.59 1.33 8.85
CA THR A 45 -5.63 0.05 9.59
C THR A 45 -6.70 0.02 10.67
N ASN A 46 -7.38 1.14 10.91
CA ASN A 46 -8.47 1.26 11.87
C ASN A 46 -9.78 0.74 11.26
N THR A 47 -9.83 -0.56 11.01
CA THR A 47 -11.00 -1.21 10.41
C THR A 47 -11.78 -1.94 11.48
N PRO A 48 -13.01 -1.54 11.81
CA PRO A 48 -13.93 -2.36 12.58
C PRO A 48 -14.15 -3.69 11.85
N SER A 49 -14.18 -4.79 12.57
CA SER A 49 -14.12 -6.18 12.07
C SER A 49 -15.23 -6.59 11.07
N LYS A 50 -16.12 -5.70 10.67
CA LYS A 50 -17.26 -5.98 9.77
C LYS A 50 -17.40 -5.04 8.58
N HIS A 51 -16.54 -4.04 8.41
CA HIS A 51 -16.64 -3.09 7.31
C HIS A 51 -15.33 -2.98 6.54
N ILE A 52 -15.40 -3.10 5.21
CA ILE A 52 -14.28 -2.76 4.32
C ILE A 52 -14.16 -1.24 4.34
N ILE A 53 -13.10 -0.73 4.96
CA ILE A 53 -12.77 0.69 4.89
C ILE A 53 -11.83 0.89 3.72
N LYS A 54 -12.19 1.83 2.84
CA LYS A 54 -11.28 2.22 1.76
C LYS A 54 -10.01 2.84 2.35
N GLU A 55 -8.87 2.26 2.04
CA GLU A 55 -7.55 2.78 2.36
C GLU A 55 -7.18 3.84 1.31
N THR A 56 -6.65 4.98 1.74
CA THR A 56 -6.34 6.10 0.84
C THR A 56 -5.05 6.79 1.22
N VAL A 57 -4.43 7.45 0.24
CA VAL A 57 -3.27 8.33 0.47
C VAL A 57 -3.64 9.46 1.45
N ASP A 58 -4.88 10.00 1.40
CA ASP A 58 -5.28 11.06 2.33
C ASP A 58 -5.28 10.60 3.78
N LYS A 59 -5.76 9.37 4.05
CA LYS A 59 -5.71 8.78 5.40
C LYS A 59 -4.29 8.50 5.84
N GLU A 60 -3.43 8.11 4.90
CA GLU A 60 -2.01 7.89 5.19
C GLU A 60 -1.31 9.22 5.54
N MET A 61 -1.62 10.27 4.80
CA MET A 61 -1.07 11.60 5.07
C MET A 61 -1.65 12.21 6.36
N GLN A 62 -2.92 11.92 6.69
CA GLN A 62 -3.47 12.29 7.98
C GLN A 62 -2.75 11.59 9.14
N PHE A 63 -2.45 10.29 9.00
CA PHE A 63 -1.65 9.59 10.00
C PHE A 63 -0.25 10.20 10.17
N VAL A 64 0.39 10.66 9.09
CA VAL A 64 1.68 11.38 9.18
C VAL A 64 1.52 12.68 9.99
N ARG A 65 0.43 13.43 9.81
CA ARG A 65 0.12 14.63 10.63
C ARG A 65 -0.11 14.29 12.09
N ASP A 66 -0.93 13.27 12.35
CA ASP A 66 -1.25 12.83 13.72
C ASP A 66 0.02 12.39 14.45
N LEU A 67 0.92 11.70 13.74
CA LEU A 67 2.24 11.33 14.26
C LEU A 67 3.12 12.56 14.52
N GLY A 68 3.09 13.54 13.60
CA GLY A 68 3.79 14.82 13.76
C GLY A 68 3.35 15.55 15.03
N ALA A 69 2.04 15.65 15.25
CA ALA A 69 1.46 16.27 16.43
C ALA A 69 1.81 15.51 17.72
N ALA A 70 1.69 14.16 17.71
CA ALA A 70 2.01 13.33 18.86
C ALA A 70 3.49 13.45 19.29
N LEU A 71 4.40 13.60 18.32
CA LEU A 71 5.84 13.72 18.52
C LEU A 71 6.35 15.18 18.57
N ARG A 72 5.47 16.17 18.42
CA ARG A 72 5.78 17.61 18.39
C ARG A 72 6.75 17.99 17.26
N VAL A 73 6.55 17.41 16.09
CA VAL A 73 7.35 17.65 14.87
C VAL A 73 6.46 18.02 13.68
N ASP A 74 5.41 18.80 13.89
CA ASP A 74 4.38 19.17 12.91
C ASP A 74 4.97 19.69 11.61
N ALA A 75 5.97 20.57 11.68
CA ALA A 75 6.60 21.13 10.48
C ALA A 75 7.27 20.05 9.60
N LYS A 76 7.86 19.02 10.20
CA LYS A 76 8.43 17.87 9.46
C LYS A 76 7.34 17.02 8.84
N ALA A 77 6.25 16.79 9.57
CA ALA A 77 5.10 16.04 9.06
C ALA A 77 4.46 16.75 7.86
N GLU A 78 4.21 18.07 7.96
CA GLU A 78 3.68 18.85 6.84
C GLU A 78 4.61 18.89 5.64
N ALA A 79 5.94 18.92 5.83
CA ALA A 79 6.88 18.82 4.73
C ALA A 79 6.73 17.51 3.95
N VAL A 80 6.59 16.36 4.65
CA VAL A 80 6.33 15.05 4.04
C VAL A 80 5.00 15.03 3.29
N VAL A 81 3.94 15.54 3.89
CA VAL A 81 2.61 15.59 3.30
C VAL A 81 2.62 16.43 2.02
N ASN A 82 3.19 17.63 2.08
CA ASN A 82 3.26 18.55 0.94
C ASN A 82 4.11 17.97 -0.20
N SER A 83 5.25 17.31 0.12
CA SER A 83 6.08 16.62 -0.87
C SER A 83 5.32 15.50 -1.57
N THR A 84 4.56 14.70 -0.82
CA THR A 84 3.75 13.62 -1.37
C THR A 84 2.69 14.12 -2.36
N TYR A 85 1.92 15.16 -1.98
CA TYR A 85 0.92 15.72 -2.89
C TYR A 85 1.53 16.44 -4.10
N LYS A 86 2.67 17.11 -3.90
CA LYS A 86 3.43 17.69 -5.01
C LYS A 86 3.87 16.61 -5.99
N THR A 87 4.40 15.51 -5.51
CA THR A 87 4.80 14.36 -6.35
C THR A 87 3.62 13.79 -7.15
N ILE A 88 2.42 13.66 -6.56
CA ILE A 88 1.23 13.27 -7.32
C ILE A 88 0.91 14.27 -8.45
N ALA A 89 0.99 15.56 -8.17
CA ALA A 89 0.74 16.60 -9.17
C ALA A 89 1.79 16.57 -10.29
N ASP A 90 3.07 16.43 -9.94
CA ASP A 90 4.18 16.36 -10.91
C ASP A 90 4.04 15.12 -11.81
N ILE A 91 3.70 13.96 -11.24
CA ILE A 91 3.44 12.74 -12.02
C ILE A 91 2.26 12.96 -12.99
N ASN A 92 1.14 13.51 -12.51
CA ASN A 92 -0.02 13.77 -13.36
C ASN A 92 0.24 14.79 -14.46
N LYS A 93 1.11 15.74 -14.22
CA LYS A 93 1.59 16.67 -15.26
C LYS A 93 2.47 15.95 -16.28
N ALA A 94 3.41 15.13 -15.81
CA ALA A 94 4.36 14.42 -16.66
C ALA A 94 3.66 13.34 -17.52
N ASN A 95 2.62 12.67 -16.99
CA ASN A 95 1.92 11.61 -17.71
C ASN A 95 0.69 12.08 -18.53
N ALA A 96 0.49 13.39 -18.69
CA ALA A 96 -0.69 13.94 -19.35
C ALA A 96 -0.90 13.44 -20.80
N SER A 97 0.19 13.15 -21.50
CA SER A 97 0.17 12.62 -22.88
C SER A 97 0.22 11.10 -22.97
N TYR A 98 0.39 10.39 -21.85
CA TYR A 98 0.47 8.93 -21.84
C TYR A 98 -0.92 8.28 -21.84
N THR A 99 -1.02 7.12 -22.48
CA THR A 99 -2.18 6.25 -22.33
C THR A 99 -2.24 5.74 -20.89
N LYS A 100 -3.39 5.85 -20.25
CA LYS A 100 -3.61 5.40 -18.87
C LYS A 100 -3.69 3.87 -18.83
N PRO A 101 -2.70 3.18 -18.24
CA PRO A 101 -2.66 1.72 -18.27
C PRO A 101 -3.69 1.10 -17.32
N LYS A 102 -4.20 -0.08 -17.70
CA LYS A 102 -4.88 -0.98 -16.78
C LYS A 102 -3.85 -1.72 -15.93
N VAL A 103 -3.95 -1.55 -14.63
CA VAL A 103 -2.98 -2.07 -13.65
C VAL A 103 -3.64 -3.14 -12.80
N MET A 104 -2.98 -4.26 -12.64
CA MET A 104 -3.37 -5.29 -11.68
C MET A 104 -2.26 -5.49 -10.65
N ILE A 105 -2.64 -5.67 -9.39
CA ILE A 105 -1.71 -5.81 -8.27
C ILE A 105 -2.09 -7.08 -7.52
N VAL A 106 -1.15 -8.01 -7.40
CA VAL A 106 -1.38 -9.30 -6.77
C VAL A 106 -0.34 -9.60 -5.70
N GLU A 107 -0.69 -10.42 -4.72
CA GLU A 107 0.23 -10.94 -3.71
C GLU A 107 0.01 -12.43 -3.53
N PHE A 108 1.10 -13.18 -3.39
CA PHE A 108 1.09 -14.61 -3.08
C PHE A 108 1.33 -14.81 -1.57
N ILE A 109 0.27 -15.14 -0.85
CA ILE A 109 0.34 -15.55 0.57
C ILE A 109 0.01 -17.04 0.61
N SER A 110 -1.02 -17.47 1.32
CA SER A 110 -1.57 -18.84 1.24
C SER A 110 -2.38 -19.08 -0.05
N SER A 111 -2.90 -18.01 -0.63
CA SER A 111 -3.59 -17.94 -1.91
C SER A 111 -3.10 -16.70 -2.68
N MET A 112 -3.46 -16.57 -3.95
CA MET A 112 -3.24 -15.33 -4.68
C MET A 112 -4.36 -14.36 -4.33
N ILE A 113 -4.00 -13.20 -3.80
CA ILE A 113 -4.92 -12.09 -3.50
C ILE A 113 -4.70 -10.94 -4.46
N SER A 114 -5.74 -10.15 -4.70
CA SER A 114 -5.70 -8.95 -5.52
C SER A 114 -5.96 -7.71 -4.68
N TYR A 115 -5.27 -6.64 -5.02
CA TYR A 115 -5.46 -5.32 -4.43
C TYR A 115 -6.22 -4.44 -5.43
N ASP A 116 -7.45 -4.12 -5.11
CA ASP A 116 -8.28 -3.21 -5.87
C ASP A 116 -8.14 -1.75 -5.40
N ASN A 117 -9.00 -0.86 -5.87
CA ASN A 117 -8.99 0.56 -5.51
C ASN A 117 -9.50 0.85 -4.08
N THR A 118 -9.86 -0.17 -3.32
CA THR A 118 -10.17 -0.04 -1.88
C THR A 118 -8.90 -0.13 -1.02
N LYS A 119 -7.79 -0.59 -1.61
CA LYS A 119 -6.49 -0.72 -0.95
C LYS A 119 -5.59 0.48 -1.23
N LEU A 120 -4.68 0.79 -0.29
CA LEU A 120 -3.79 1.95 -0.38
C LEU A 120 -3.02 2.00 -1.70
N VAL A 121 -2.41 0.88 -2.12
CA VAL A 121 -1.66 0.83 -3.39
C VAL A 121 -2.57 1.04 -4.61
N GLY A 122 -3.83 0.59 -4.55
CA GLY A 122 -4.82 0.85 -5.59
C GLY A 122 -5.22 2.33 -5.66
N ASP A 123 -5.40 2.99 -4.51
CA ASP A 123 -5.61 4.44 -4.44
C ASP A 123 -4.40 5.21 -5.00
N MET A 124 -3.16 4.78 -4.67
CA MET A 124 -1.93 5.36 -5.23
C MET A 124 -1.91 5.26 -6.76
N VAL A 125 -2.18 4.08 -7.33
CA VAL A 125 -2.26 3.87 -8.78
C VAL A 125 -3.32 4.78 -9.41
N SER A 126 -4.50 4.86 -8.81
CA SER A 126 -5.60 5.69 -9.31
C SER A 126 -5.25 7.18 -9.30
N ARG A 127 -4.58 7.66 -8.25
CA ARG A 127 -4.16 9.08 -8.12
C ARG A 127 -3.12 9.52 -9.13
N ILE A 128 -2.33 8.60 -9.64
CA ILE A 128 -1.36 8.87 -10.70
C ILE A 128 -1.86 8.44 -12.08
N GLY A 129 -3.17 8.29 -12.24
CA GLY A 129 -3.83 8.12 -13.53
C GLY A 129 -3.95 6.69 -14.05
N GLY A 130 -3.56 5.65 -13.29
CA GLY A 130 -3.78 4.26 -13.68
C GLY A 130 -5.24 3.82 -13.45
N LYS A 131 -5.66 2.78 -14.16
CA LYS A 131 -6.94 2.11 -13.99
C LYS A 131 -6.71 0.79 -13.26
N VAL A 132 -7.13 0.70 -12.01
CA VAL A 132 -6.96 -0.52 -11.21
C VAL A 132 -7.99 -1.57 -11.67
N ALA A 133 -7.54 -2.83 -11.85
CA ALA A 133 -8.42 -3.94 -12.17
C ALA A 133 -9.41 -4.21 -11.03
N GLU A 134 -10.67 -4.45 -11.38
CA GLU A 134 -11.73 -4.76 -10.43
C GLU A 134 -11.87 -6.27 -10.31
N THR A 135 -11.42 -6.84 -9.20
CA THR A 135 -11.40 -8.29 -8.98
C THR A 135 -11.89 -8.64 -7.58
N PRO A 136 -12.35 -9.87 -7.34
CA PRO A 136 -12.52 -10.38 -5.98
C PRO A 136 -11.20 -10.33 -5.21
N PRO A 137 -11.25 -10.26 -3.86
CA PRO A 137 -10.04 -10.25 -3.03
C PRO A 137 -9.15 -11.49 -3.21
N VAL A 138 -9.74 -12.68 -3.41
CA VAL A 138 -9.04 -13.94 -3.70
C VAL A 138 -9.28 -14.31 -5.15
N ILE A 139 -8.21 -14.57 -5.88
CA ILE A 139 -8.23 -14.78 -7.33
C ILE A 139 -7.40 -16.00 -7.75
N GLY A 140 -7.65 -16.47 -8.96
CA GLY A 140 -6.81 -17.41 -9.70
C GLY A 140 -6.15 -16.74 -10.92
N PHE A 141 -5.35 -17.50 -11.66
CA PHE A 141 -4.72 -17.01 -12.89
C PHE A 141 -5.74 -16.70 -13.98
N GLU A 142 -6.90 -17.35 -13.96
CA GLU A 142 -8.03 -17.08 -14.87
C GLU A 142 -8.57 -15.64 -14.71
N ASN A 143 -8.55 -15.09 -13.50
CA ASN A 143 -8.90 -13.69 -13.25
C ASN A 143 -7.87 -12.74 -13.88
N VAL A 144 -6.57 -13.07 -13.81
CA VAL A 144 -5.52 -12.29 -14.47
C VAL A 144 -5.71 -12.29 -15.99
N VAL A 145 -6.04 -13.47 -16.57
CA VAL A 145 -6.34 -13.60 -18.01
C VAL A 145 -7.55 -12.76 -18.39
N LYS A 146 -8.63 -12.86 -17.62
CA LYS A 146 -9.88 -12.13 -17.86
C LYS A 146 -9.67 -10.61 -17.83
N GLU A 147 -8.94 -10.14 -16.82
CA GLU A 147 -8.65 -8.71 -16.64
C GLU A 147 -7.71 -8.16 -17.71
N ASN A 148 -6.83 -8.99 -18.27
CA ASN A 148 -5.90 -8.63 -19.33
C ASN A 148 -5.17 -7.29 -19.06
N PRO A 149 -4.40 -7.16 -17.97
CA PRO A 149 -3.79 -5.91 -17.58
C PRO A 149 -2.65 -5.49 -18.52
N ASP A 150 -2.44 -4.17 -18.64
CA ASP A 150 -1.26 -3.59 -19.33
C ASP A 150 -0.01 -3.68 -18.47
N VAL A 151 -0.19 -3.57 -17.15
CA VAL A 151 0.89 -3.65 -16.14
C VAL A 151 0.44 -4.56 -15.00
N LEU A 152 1.32 -5.47 -14.60
CA LEU A 152 1.09 -6.40 -13.50
C LEU A 152 2.16 -6.20 -12.42
N PHE A 153 1.73 -5.90 -11.21
CA PHE A 153 2.60 -5.84 -10.04
C PHE A 153 2.40 -7.06 -9.15
N ALA A 154 3.50 -7.69 -8.74
CA ALA A 154 3.51 -8.69 -7.69
C ALA A 154 4.07 -8.08 -6.41
N VAL A 155 3.26 -8.03 -5.36
CA VAL A 155 3.72 -7.61 -4.02
C VAL A 155 4.60 -8.71 -3.46
N CYS A 156 5.80 -8.35 -3.05
CA CYS A 156 6.79 -9.32 -2.58
C CYS A 156 7.43 -8.85 -1.26
N SER A 157 7.65 -9.79 -0.36
CA SER A 157 8.58 -9.61 0.74
C SER A 157 10.02 -9.65 0.22
N HIS A 158 10.99 -9.15 0.96
CA HIS A 158 12.40 -9.15 0.52
C HIS A 158 12.96 -10.55 0.17
N ALA A 159 12.45 -11.60 0.84
CA ALA A 159 12.88 -12.97 0.62
C ALA A 159 12.41 -13.57 -0.73
N ASP A 160 11.29 -13.06 -1.30
CA ASP A 160 10.55 -13.74 -2.36
C ASP A 160 10.54 -12.99 -3.71
N TYR A 161 11.38 -11.96 -3.88
CA TYR A 161 11.35 -11.09 -5.07
C TYR A 161 11.41 -11.84 -6.41
N GLY A 162 12.29 -12.83 -6.51
CA GLY A 162 12.45 -13.61 -7.73
C GLY A 162 11.34 -14.64 -7.95
N GLU A 163 10.83 -15.24 -6.87
CA GLU A 163 9.82 -16.29 -6.94
C GLU A 163 8.45 -15.76 -7.36
N CYS A 164 8.00 -14.62 -6.80
CA CYS A 164 6.72 -14.01 -7.16
C CYS A 164 6.64 -13.69 -8.66
N ILE A 165 7.70 -13.08 -9.21
CA ILE A 165 7.76 -12.77 -10.65
C ILE A 165 7.82 -14.03 -11.49
N THR A 166 8.57 -15.04 -11.05
CA THR A 166 8.69 -16.32 -11.76
C THR A 166 7.34 -17.05 -11.85
N LYS A 167 6.54 -17.04 -10.76
CA LYS A 167 5.18 -17.61 -10.75
C LYS A 167 4.28 -16.99 -11.82
N LEU A 168 4.41 -15.69 -12.08
CA LEU A 168 3.63 -14.98 -13.09
C LEU A 168 4.22 -15.18 -14.50
N THR A 169 5.50 -14.89 -14.68
CA THR A 169 6.14 -14.84 -16.00
C THR A 169 6.35 -16.22 -16.63
N LYS A 170 6.43 -17.29 -15.84
CA LYS A 170 6.55 -18.67 -16.34
C LYS A 170 5.24 -19.44 -16.40
N ASN A 171 4.11 -18.84 -15.95
CA ASN A 171 2.82 -19.51 -16.01
C ASN A 171 2.32 -19.62 -17.47
N PRO A 172 2.05 -20.84 -17.98
CA PRO A 172 1.62 -21.02 -19.37
C PRO A 172 0.34 -20.25 -19.73
N ALA A 173 -0.62 -20.14 -18.79
CA ALA A 173 -1.87 -19.44 -19.02
C ALA A 173 -1.70 -17.93 -19.26
N LEU A 174 -0.61 -17.33 -18.76
CA LEU A 174 -0.38 -15.90 -18.83
C LEU A 174 0.50 -15.45 -20.01
N GLN A 175 1.13 -16.39 -20.74
CA GLN A 175 2.14 -16.07 -21.77
C GLN A 175 1.62 -15.17 -22.90
N ASN A 176 0.31 -15.17 -23.15
CA ASN A 176 -0.30 -14.36 -24.20
C ASN A 176 -0.68 -12.97 -23.76
N LEU A 177 -0.62 -12.65 -22.46
CA LEU A 177 -0.99 -11.34 -21.95
C LEU A 177 -0.01 -10.24 -22.38
N PRO A 178 -0.50 -9.02 -22.70
CA PRO A 178 0.33 -7.88 -23.05
C PRO A 178 1.39 -7.54 -21.99
N CYS A 179 1.03 -7.58 -20.71
CA CYS A 179 1.95 -7.30 -19.60
C CYS A 179 3.14 -8.29 -19.54
N ILE A 180 2.95 -9.56 -19.95
CA ILE A 180 4.00 -10.56 -20.01
C ILE A 180 4.86 -10.36 -21.28
N LYS A 181 4.22 -10.30 -22.45
CA LYS A 181 4.90 -10.11 -23.75
C LYS A 181 5.77 -8.83 -23.78
N ASN A 182 5.25 -7.75 -23.23
CA ASN A 182 5.91 -6.45 -23.20
C ASN A 182 6.84 -6.27 -21.98
N LYS A 183 7.06 -7.33 -21.19
CA LYS A 183 7.89 -7.31 -19.97
C LYS A 183 7.46 -6.23 -18.94
N ARG A 184 6.16 -5.99 -18.84
CA ARG A 184 5.56 -5.03 -17.91
C ARG A 184 4.98 -5.71 -16.68
N THR A 185 5.72 -6.69 -16.15
CA THR A 185 5.43 -7.41 -14.91
C THR A 185 6.55 -7.15 -13.94
N TYR A 186 6.22 -6.56 -12.79
CA TYR A 186 7.19 -6.04 -11.84
C TYR A 186 6.92 -6.53 -10.42
N SER A 187 7.97 -6.77 -9.65
CA SER A 187 7.84 -6.89 -8.20
C SER A 187 7.72 -5.51 -7.57
N ILE A 188 6.83 -5.37 -6.60
CA ILE A 188 6.69 -4.19 -5.79
C ILE A 188 6.95 -4.53 -4.32
N PRO A 189 7.85 -3.81 -3.63
CA PRO A 189 8.10 -4.02 -2.20
C PRO A 189 6.85 -3.81 -1.36
N LEU A 190 6.59 -4.70 -0.40
CA LEU A 190 5.46 -4.59 0.54
C LEU A 190 5.41 -3.21 1.23
N ARG A 191 6.56 -2.61 1.55
CA ARG A 191 6.67 -1.28 2.16
C ARG A 191 6.12 -0.13 1.29
N PHE A 192 5.83 -0.37 0.00
CA PHE A 192 5.22 0.60 -0.93
C PHE A 192 3.74 0.32 -1.19
N THR A 193 3.18 -0.71 -0.57
CA THR A 193 1.79 -1.13 -0.81
C THR A 193 0.91 -1.05 0.42
N TYR A 194 1.51 -1.11 1.61
CA TYR A 194 0.79 -1.23 2.87
C TYR A 194 1.49 -0.43 3.99
N GLY A 195 0.76 0.50 4.62
CA GLY A 195 1.29 1.33 5.71
C GLY A 195 2.54 2.12 5.29
N THR A 196 2.46 2.83 4.18
CA THR A 196 3.61 3.46 3.53
C THR A 196 4.21 4.63 4.31
N GLY A 197 3.36 5.40 5.02
CA GLY A 197 3.78 6.55 5.82
C GLY A 197 4.65 7.53 5.02
N CYS A 198 5.84 7.84 5.52
CA CYS A 198 6.81 8.70 4.85
C CYS A 198 7.37 8.13 3.54
N ARG A 199 7.10 6.85 3.21
CA ARG A 199 7.52 6.21 1.95
C ARG A 199 6.46 6.25 0.86
N THR A 200 5.34 6.92 1.10
CA THR A 200 4.26 7.06 0.11
C THR A 200 4.77 7.71 -1.17
N GLU A 201 5.60 8.73 -1.07
CA GLU A 201 6.23 9.39 -2.22
C GLU A 201 7.11 8.42 -3.03
N ASP A 202 7.98 7.66 -2.38
CA ASP A 202 8.83 6.66 -3.04
C ASP A 202 7.98 5.61 -3.78
N GLY A 203 6.90 5.15 -3.14
CA GLY A 203 5.95 4.21 -3.74
C GLY A 203 5.24 4.78 -4.97
N LEU A 204 4.83 6.05 -4.94
CA LEU A 204 4.21 6.75 -6.08
C LEU A 204 5.18 6.87 -7.25
N ARG A 205 6.43 7.27 -7.00
CA ARG A 205 7.48 7.34 -8.03
C ARG A 205 7.78 5.98 -8.62
N PHE A 206 7.93 4.96 -7.77
CA PHE A 206 8.14 3.56 -8.19
C PHE A 206 7.04 3.05 -9.14
N LEU A 207 5.77 3.31 -8.80
CA LEU A 207 4.62 2.95 -9.61
C LEU A 207 4.62 3.71 -10.93
N ALA A 208 4.82 5.04 -10.90
CA ALA A 208 4.77 5.91 -12.08
C ALA A 208 5.82 5.51 -13.13
N GLU A 209 7.07 5.27 -12.74
CA GLU A 209 8.15 4.86 -13.64
C GLU A 209 7.84 3.57 -14.41
N ARG A 210 7.10 2.65 -13.77
CA ARG A 210 6.73 1.36 -14.36
C ARG A 210 5.42 1.40 -15.13
N MET A 211 4.51 2.28 -14.71
CA MET A 211 3.26 2.54 -15.42
C MET A 211 3.45 3.37 -16.70
N TYR A 212 4.44 4.25 -16.69
CA TYR A 212 4.72 5.20 -17.77
C TYR A 212 6.21 5.16 -18.15
N PRO A 213 6.64 4.16 -18.93
CA PRO A 213 8.05 4.02 -19.31
C PRO A 213 8.61 5.31 -19.95
N GLY A 214 9.75 5.79 -19.43
CA GLY A 214 10.37 7.01 -19.89
C GLY A 214 9.78 8.31 -19.29
N ILE A 215 8.91 8.22 -18.30
CA ILE A 215 8.38 9.41 -17.60
C ILE A 215 9.51 10.17 -16.87
N GLU A 216 9.55 11.47 -17.02
CA GLU A 216 10.45 12.35 -16.27
C GLU A 216 9.66 13.12 -15.20
N ILE A 217 9.85 12.74 -13.95
CA ILE A 217 9.20 13.36 -12.79
C ILE A 217 10.18 14.37 -12.18
N LYS A 218 9.84 15.64 -12.25
CA LYS A 218 10.65 16.75 -11.74
C LYS A 218 10.47 16.98 -10.25
#